data_ba1f3f30081e2dd8253d8d5318550fa4
#
_entry.id   ba1f3f30081e2dd8253d8d5318550fa4
#
_cell.length_a   1.000
_cell.length_b   1.000
_cell.length_c   1.000
_cell.angle_alpha   90.00
_cell.angle_beta   90.00
_cell.angle_gamma   90.00
#
_symmetry.space_group_name_H-M   'P 1'
#
loop_
_entity.id
_entity.type
_entity.pdbx_description
1 polymer ?
#
loop_
_entity_poly.entity_id
_entity_poly.type
_entity_poly.pdbx_seq_one_letter_code
_entity_poly.pdbx_strand_id
1 'polypeptide(L)'
;MNIVVLDDWHHLVATLPGYARLAAEHQVTVWNDHVTDVGALVERLKDAEIVGLYRERTPIPAALIERLPRLRLISVRGRIPAVDVAACTRHGVLVSDSKQDPKPSGGTIELTVALMLMGMRDLPRQIESMKAGRWQSGIGRVLRGQTLGVYAYGRTGSEVAALGRAFG
;
A
#
# COMPACT_ATOMS: atom_id res chain seq x y z
N MET A 1 -13.00 -8.89 21.31
CA MET A 1 -13.49 -8.15 20.13
C MET A 1 -13.18 -8.94 18.87
N ASN A 2 -13.99 -8.79 17.84
CA ASN A 2 -13.75 -9.38 16.53
C ASN A 2 -13.04 -8.36 15.64
N ILE A 3 -11.80 -8.62 15.30
CA ILE A 3 -10.94 -7.78 14.46
C ILE A 3 -10.79 -8.46 13.10
N VAL A 4 -11.09 -7.75 12.03
CA VAL A 4 -10.92 -8.25 10.67
C VAL A 4 -9.93 -7.35 9.94
N VAL A 5 -8.91 -7.97 9.33
CA VAL A 5 -7.94 -7.27 8.47
C VAL A 5 -8.15 -7.72 7.03
N LEU A 6 -8.26 -6.76 6.12
CA LEU A 6 -8.46 -7.02 4.69
C LEU A 6 -7.15 -6.86 3.89
N ASP A 7 -7.08 -7.54 2.76
CA ASP A 7 -6.07 -7.35 1.71
C ASP A 7 -4.62 -7.64 2.12
N ASP A 8 -4.37 -8.60 2.98
CA ASP A 8 -3.01 -9.01 3.35
C ASP A 8 -2.40 -10.00 2.32
N TRP A 9 -2.26 -9.57 1.09
CA TRP A 9 -1.75 -10.39 -0.03
C TRP A 9 -0.35 -10.97 0.19
N HIS A 10 0.42 -10.36 1.06
CA HIS A 10 1.79 -10.79 1.34
C HIS A 10 1.91 -11.67 2.58
N HIS A 11 0.78 -11.99 3.24
CA HIS A 11 0.75 -12.76 4.49
C HIS A 11 1.65 -12.17 5.58
N LEU A 12 1.70 -10.84 5.66
CA LEU A 12 2.61 -10.14 6.57
C LEU A 12 1.97 -9.81 7.92
N VAL A 13 0.65 -9.69 8.00
CA VAL A 13 -0.04 -9.27 9.23
C VAL A 13 0.29 -10.20 10.40
N ALA A 14 0.27 -11.50 10.17
CA ALA A 14 0.59 -12.48 11.21
C ALA A 14 2.07 -12.46 11.68
N THR A 15 2.96 -11.86 10.90
CA THR A 15 4.39 -11.71 11.24
C THR A 15 4.69 -10.44 12.02
N LEU A 16 3.73 -9.52 12.13
CA LEU A 16 3.94 -8.25 12.82
C LEU A 16 4.02 -8.46 14.33
N PRO A 17 4.92 -7.76 15.04
CA PRO A 17 5.07 -7.91 16.50
C PRO A 17 3.78 -7.65 17.30
N GLY A 18 2.91 -6.77 16.78
CA GLY A 18 1.62 -6.45 17.41
C GLY A 18 0.55 -7.54 17.24
N TYR A 19 0.68 -8.41 16.23
CA TYR A 19 -0.33 -9.43 15.93
C TYR A 19 -0.51 -10.42 17.07
N ALA A 20 0.57 -10.97 17.59
CA ALA A 20 0.53 -11.95 18.67
C ALA A 20 -0.19 -11.40 19.92
N ARG A 21 0.01 -10.12 20.24
CA ARG A 21 -0.68 -9.45 21.35
C ARG A 21 -2.18 -9.33 21.10
N LEU A 22 -2.58 -8.93 19.88
CA LEU A 22 -4.00 -8.82 19.52
C LEU A 22 -4.67 -10.19 19.50
N ALA A 23 -4.02 -11.20 18.93
CA ALA A 23 -4.56 -12.54 18.80
C ALA A 23 -4.67 -13.28 20.17
N ALA A 24 -3.88 -12.88 21.17
CA ALA A 24 -3.97 -13.42 22.52
C ALA A 24 -5.25 -12.97 23.27
N GLU A 25 -5.76 -11.78 22.96
CA GLU A 25 -6.89 -11.17 23.68
C GLU A 25 -8.17 -11.07 22.82
N HIS A 26 -8.04 -11.18 21.50
CA HIS A 26 -9.10 -10.90 20.54
C HIS A 26 -9.16 -11.96 19.44
N GLN A 27 -10.33 -12.13 18.84
CA GLN A 27 -10.47 -12.93 17.63
C GLN A 27 -10.02 -12.09 16.43
N VAL A 28 -8.91 -12.49 15.77
CA VAL A 28 -8.37 -11.79 14.61
C VAL A 28 -8.51 -12.65 13.37
N THR A 29 -9.23 -12.15 12.38
CA THR A 29 -9.38 -12.77 11.06
C THR A 29 -8.62 -11.93 10.03
N VAL A 30 -7.77 -12.58 9.23
CA VAL A 30 -7.00 -11.91 8.19
C VAL A 30 -7.39 -12.49 6.84
N TRP A 31 -7.86 -11.62 5.93
CA TRP A 31 -8.16 -12.00 4.55
C TRP A 31 -6.99 -11.65 3.65
N ASN A 32 -6.52 -12.66 2.93
CA ASN A 32 -5.33 -12.55 2.07
C ASN A 32 -5.68 -12.36 0.59
N ASP A 33 -6.95 -12.31 0.27
CA ASP A 33 -7.51 -12.04 -1.05
C ASP A 33 -8.25 -10.70 -1.07
N HIS A 34 -8.64 -10.26 -2.26
CA HIS A 34 -9.33 -9.00 -2.47
C HIS A 34 -10.74 -9.21 -2.97
N VAL A 35 -11.69 -8.49 -2.38
CA VAL A 35 -13.10 -8.48 -2.79
C VAL A 35 -13.60 -7.04 -2.85
N THR A 36 -14.30 -6.70 -3.93
CA THR A 36 -14.91 -5.36 -4.13
C THR A 36 -16.43 -5.37 -4.04
N ASP A 37 -17.06 -6.54 -4.18
CA ASP A 37 -18.51 -6.66 -4.05
C ASP A 37 -18.97 -6.36 -2.63
N VAL A 38 -19.93 -5.42 -2.50
CA VAL A 38 -20.43 -4.97 -1.19
C VAL A 38 -21.12 -6.10 -0.43
N GLY A 39 -21.83 -7.00 -1.11
CA GLY A 39 -22.50 -8.13 -0.48
C GLY A 39 -21.49 -9.10 0.15
N ALA A 40 -20.46 -9.44 -0.61
CA ALA A 40 -19.38 -10.30 -0.12
C ALA A 40 -18.58 -9.63 1.02
N LEU A 41 -18.35 -8.32 0.96
CA LEU A 41 -17.72 -7.58 2.05
C LEU A 41 -18.59 -7.58 3.31
N VAL A 42 -19.90 -7.45 3.19
CA VAL A 42 -20.82 -7.57 4.33
C VAL A 42 -20.68 -8.93 5.00
N GLU A 43 -20.68 -10.02 4.23
CA GLU A 43 -20.52 -11.38 4.79
C GLU A 43 -19.19 -11.55 5.52
N ARG A 44 -18.11 -10.97 5.00
CA ARG A 44 -16.79 -10.98 5.67
C ARG A 44 -16.74 -10.17 6.96
N LEU A 45 -17.50 -9.08 7.01
CA LEU A 45 -17.39 -8.04 8.05
C LEU A 45 -18.56 -8.00 9.03
N LYS A 46 -19.63 -8.79 8.83
CA LYS A 46 -20.88 -8.73 9.61
C LYS A 46 -20.70 -8.80 11.12
N ASP A 47 -19.69 -9.53 11.58
CA ASP A 47 -19.39 -9.69 13.00
C ASP A 47 -18.20 -8.84 13.46
N ALA A 48 -17.59 -8.06 12.55
CA ALA A 48 -16.43 -7.24 12.87
C ALA A 48 -16.81 -6.05 13.76
N GLU A 49 -16.07 -5.87 14.84
CA GLU A 49 -16.09 -4.66 15.67
C GLU A 49 -15.00 -3.68 15.25
N ILE A 50 -13.89 -4.21 14.72
CA ILE A 50 -12.76 -3.44 14.21
C ILE A 50 -12.38 -3.95 12.82
N VAL A 51 -12.21 -3.03 11.87
CA VAL A 51 -11.69 -3.33 10.55
C VAL A 51 -10.33 -2.66 10.36
N GLY A 52 -9.33 -3.46 10.04
CA GLY A 52 -8.00 -3.01 9.64
C GLY A 52 -7.88 -2.94 8.12
N LEU A 53 -7.55 -1.77 7.59
CA LEU A 53 -7.33 -1.54 6.18
C LEU A 53 -5.85 -1.26 5.90
N TYR A 54 -5.32 -1.93 4.91
CA TYR A 54 -3.97 -1.72 4.43
C TYR A 54 -3.97 -1.00 3.09
N ARG A 55 -3.63 0.30 3.13
CA ARG A 55 -3.73 1.19 1.99
C ARG A 55 -5.20 1.48 1.61
N GLU A 56 -5.39 2.07 0.43
CA GLU A 56 -6.69 2.45 -0.14
C GLU A 56 -7.25 1.33 -1.06
N ARG A 57 -7.04 0.06 -0.70
CA ARG A 57 -7.35 -1.08 -1.58
C ARG A 57 -8.84 -1.38 -1.64
N THR A 58 -9.49 -1.45 -0.48
CA THR A 58 -10.92 -1.74 -0.38
C THR A 58 -11.70 -0.48 -0.05
N PRO A 59 -12.60 -0.01 -0.92
CA PRO A 59 -13.55 1.06 -0.60
C PRO A 59 -14.53 0.65 0.50
N ILE A 60 -14.78 1.56 1.44
CA ILE A 60 -15.76 1.40 2.52
C ILE A 60 -16.85 2.47 2.35
N PRO A 61 -17.81 2.26 1.44
CA PRO A 61 -18.89 3.21 1.20
C PRO A 61 -19.97 3.15 2.29
N ALA A 62 -20.85 4.16 2.33
CA ALA A 62 -22.00 4.21 3.24
C ALA A 62 -22.83 2.92 3.20
N ALA A 63 -23.14 2.41 2.01
CA ALA A 63 -23.92 1.19 1.82
C ALA A 63 -23.30 -0.07 2.47
N LEU A 64 -22.00 -0.09 2.72
CA LEU A 64 -21.34 -1.14 3.50
C LEU A 64 -21.47 -0.85 5.00
N ILE A 65 -21.17 0.38 5.44
CA ILE A 65 -21.19 0.78 6.85
C ILE A 65 -22.59 0.55 7.46
N GLU A 66 -23.65 0.92 6.74
CA GLU A 66 -25.05 0.75 7.15
C GLU A 66 -25.45 -0.70 7.42
N ARG A 67 -24.72 -1.66 6.86
CA ARG A 67 -24.96 -3.10 7.01
C ARG A 67 -24.05 -3.76 8.05
N LEU A 68 -23.22 -2.99 8.75
CA LEU A 68 -22.26 -3.47 9.76
C LEU A 68 -22.57 -2.91 11.16
N PRO A 69 -23.65 -3.38 11.81
CA PRO A 69 -24.15 -2.79 13.06
C PRO A 69 -23.20 -2.95 14.26
N ARG A 70 -22.23 -3.86 14.17
CA ARG A 70 -21.23 -4.11 15.24
C ARG A 70 -19.96 -3.32 15.06
N LEU A 71 -19.77 -2.68 13.89
CA LEU A 71 -18.55 -1.95 13.56
C LEU A 71 -18.39 -0.71 14.44
N ARG A 72 -17.25 -0.57 15.09
CA ARG A 72 -16.91 0.52 16.02
C ARG A 72 -15.66 1.30 15.60
N LEU A 73 -14.74 0.66 14.91
CA LEU A 73 -13.47 1.26 14.51
C LEU A 73 -13.02 0.76 13.14
N ILE A 74 -12.63 1.72 12.29
CA ILE A 74 -11.86 1.44 11.08
C ILE A 74 -10.45 2.00 11.28
N SER A 75 -9.46 1.13 11.29
CA SER A 75 -8.04 1.51 11.38
C SER A 75 -7.39 1.43 10.00
N VAL A 76 -6.93 2.57 9.49
CA VAL A 76 -6.35 2.68 8.14
C VAL A 76 -4.84 2.84 8.22
N ARG A 77 -4.11 1.93 7.60
CA ARG A 77 -2.68 2.10 7.33
C ARG A 77 -2.50 2.74 5.95
N GLY A 78 -2.60 4.04 5.87
CA GLY A 78 -2.54 4.80 4.64
C GLY A 78 -3.36 6.08 4.72
N ARG A 79 -3.99 6.46 3.62
CA ARG A 79 -4.91 7.61 3.54
C ARG A 79 -6.36 7.14 3.69
N ILE A 80 -7.24 8.05 4.14
CA ILE A 80 -8.66 7.78 4.40
C ILE A 80 -9.59 7.86 3.14
N PRO A 81 -9.20 8.35 1.93
CA PRO A 81 -10.15 8.65 0.87
C PRO A 81 -11.01 7.47 0.41
N ALA A 82 -10.66 6.25 0.75
CA ALA A 82 -11.47 5.07 0.44
C ALA A 82 -12.60 4.80 1.46
N VAL A 83 -12.71 5.60 2.54
CA VAL A 83 -13.70 5.43 3.61
C VAL A 83 -14.69 6.60 3.60
N ASP A 84 -15.99 6.31 3.61
CA ASP A 84 -17.03 7.33 3.82
C ASP A 84 -17.06 7.75 5.29
N VAL A 85 -16.24 8.75 5.64
CA VAL A 85 -16.11 9.28 7.01
C VAL A 85 -17.43 9.87 7.50
N ALA A 86 -18.24 10.49 6.61
CA ALA A 86 -19.53 11.05 6.99
C ALA A 86 -20.51 9.94 7.42
N ALA A 87 -20.53 8.83 6.70
CA ALA A 87 -21.32 7.66 7.10
C ALA A 87 -20.80 7.07 8.42
N CYS A 88 -19.47 6.93 8.58
CA CYS A 88 -18.87 6.49 9.85
C CYS A 88 -19.36 7.34 11.02
N THR A 89 -19.33 8.67 10.88
CA THR A 89 -19.80 9.60 11.93
C THR A 89 -21.26 9.38 12.27
N ARG A 90 -22.14 9.23 11.26
CA ARG A 90 -23.58 8.98 11.48
C ARG A 90 -23.84 7.67 12.23
N HIS A 91 -23.01 6.66 12.02
CA HIS A 91 -23.15 5.33 12.64
C HIS A 91 -22.28 5.13 13.89
N GLY A 92 -21.62 6.20 14.38
CA GLY A 92 -20.78 6.13 15.58
C GLY A 92 -19.50 5.30 15.42
N VAL A 93 -19.03 5.12 14.18
CA VAL A 93 -17.81 4.40 13.85
C VAL A 93 -16.63 5.35 13.88
N LEU A 94 -15.63 5.05 14.68
CA LEU A 94 -14.37 5.81 14.71
C LEU A 94 -13.52 5.46 13.48
N VAL A 95 -12.85 6.47 12.91
CA VAL A 95 -11.87 6.27 11.85
C VAL A 95 -10.52 6.77 12.34
N SER A 96 -9.53 5.90 12.34
CA SER A 96 -8.15 6.22 12.71
C SER A 96 -7.23 5.97 11.53
N ASP A 97 -6.38 6.94 11.21
CA ASP A 97 -5.28 6.74 10.27
C ASP A 97 -3.93 6.71 10.99
N SER A 98 -2.95 6.08 10.35
CA SER A 98 -1.57 6.24 10.80
C SER A 98 -1.06 7.59 10.32
N LYS A 99 -0.63 8.46 11.23
CA LYS A 99 0.14 9.65 10.86
C LYS A 99 1.30 9.21 9.96
N GLN A 100 1.35 9.78 8.77
CA GLN A 100 2.47 9.51 7.88
C GLN A 100 3.75 10.05 8.55
N ASP A 101 4.79 9.23 8.57
CA ASP A 101 6.12 9.70 8.92
C ASP A 101 6.43 10.95 8.07
N PRO A 102 6.89 12.05 8.65
CA PRO A 102 7.31 13.23 7.89
C PRO A 102 8.44 12.90 6.91
N LYS A 103 9.21 11.86 7.15
CA LYS A 103 10.24 11.38 6.22
C LYS A 103 9.60 10.60 5.06
N PRO A 104 10.12 10.75 3.83
CA PRO A 104 9.67 9.93 2.71
C PRO A 104 10.02 8.46 2.93
N SER A 105 9.23 7.57 2.33
CA SER A 105 9.54 6.14 2.35
C SER A 105 10.81 5.86 1.54
N GLY A 106 11.87 5.39 2.17
CA GLY A 106 13.12 4.98 1.51
C GLY A 106 12.85 3.99 0.37
N GLY A 107 12.01 2.98 0.61
CA GLY A 107 11.69 1.98 -0.42
C GLY A 107 11.04 2.55 -1.68
N THR A 108 10.23 3.62 -1.58
CA THR A 108 9.67 4.29 -2.77
C THR A 108 10.76 5.00 -3.56
N ILE A 109 11.69 5.67 -2.87
CA ILE A 109 12.80 6.38 -3.48
C ILE A 109 13.75 5.38 -4.18
N GLU A 110 14.14 4.34 -3.48
CA GLU A 110 15.02 3.27 -3.99
C GLU A 110 14.43 2.60 -5.23
N LEU A 111 13.14 2.24 -5.20
CA LEU A 111 12.46 1.65 -6.34
C LEU A 111 12.41 2.62 -7.52
N THR A 112 12.17 3.92 -7.28
CA THR A 112 12.17 4.93 -8.34
C THR A 112 13.52 4.99 -9.04
N VAL A 113 14.61 5.03 -8.28
CA VAL A 113 15.98 5.03 -8.84
C VAL A 113 16.27 3.72 -9.57
N ALA A 114 15.88 2.60 -9.01
CA ALA A 114 16.05 1.29 -9.65
C ALA A 114 15.33 1.24 -11.01
N LEU A 115 14.08 1.70 -11.08
CA LEU A 115 13.31 1.74 -12.33
C LEU A 115 13.91 2.70 -13.36
N MET A 116 14.43 3.86 -12.95
CA MET A 116 15.16 4.77 -13.85
C MET A 116 16.40 4.09 -14.43
N LEU A 117 17.21 3.44 -13.61
CA LEU A 117 18.38 2.71 -14.06
C LEU A 117 18.01 1.54 -14.96
N MET A 118 16.99 0.76 -14.59
CA MET A 118 16.49 -0.34 -15.41
C MET A 118 16.06 0.14 -16.81
N GLY A 119 15.31 1.23 -16.89
CA GLY A 119 14.86 1.79 -18.16
C GLY A 119 16.00 2.37 -18.98
N MET A 120 16.87 3.18 -18.38
CA MET A 120 17.99 3.79 -19.10
C MET A 120 19.03 2.77 -19.57
N ARG A 121 19.27 1.72 -18.81
CA ARG A 121 20.22 0.65 -19.14
C ARG A 121 19.59 -0.52 -19.90
N ASP A 122 18.28 -0.45 -20.21
CA ASP A 122 17.54 -1.51 -20.91
C ASP A 122 17.71 -2.89 -20.24
N LEU A 123 17.74 -2.90 -18.89
CA LEU A 123 18.05 -4.13 -18.14
C LEU A 123 17.04 -5.26 -18.38
N PRO A 124 15.72 -5.03 -18.50
CA PRO A 124 14.78 -6.13 -18.77
C PRO A 124 15.15 -6.92 -20.04
N ARG A 125 15.45 -6.22 -21.15
CA ARG A 125 15.85 -6.88 -22.38
C ARG A 125 17.22 -7.58 -22.27
N GLN A 126 18.16 -6.99 -21.54
CA GLN A 126 19.46 -7.62 -21.28
C GLN A 126 19.28 -8.92 -20.50
N ILE A 127 18.44 -8.90 -19.46
CA ILE A 127 18.16 -10.08 -18.64
C ILE A 127 17.53 -11.20 -19.48
N GLU A 128 16.51 -10.88 -20.29
CA GLU A 128 15.88 -11.88 -21.16
C GLU A 128 16.84 -12.42 -22.21
N SER A 129 17.72 -11.59 -22.75
CA SER A 129 18.76 -12.04 -23.67
C SER A 129 19.72 -13.02 -23.01
N MET A 130 20.16 -12.72 -21.80
CA MET A 130 21.05 -13.61 -21.01
C MET A 130 20.37 -14.93 -20.67
N LYS A 131 19.13 -14.91 -20.22
CA LYS A 131 18.34 -16.12 -19.96
C LYS A 131 18.19 -17.01 -21.19
N ALA A 132 18.12 -16.41 -22.38
CA ALA A 132 18.04 -17.13 -23.65
C ALA A 132 19.42 -17.57 -24.19
N GLY A 133 20.47 -17.54 -23.38
CA GLY A 133 21.83 -17.92 -23.77
C GLY A 133 22.50 -16.96 -24.74
N ARG A 134 21.93 -15.77 -24.97
CA ARG A 134 22.53 -14.73 -25.80
C ARG A 134 23.28 -13.74 -24.92
N TRP A 135 24.42 -13.26 -25.39
CA TRP A 135 25.16 -12.21 -24.73
C TRP A 135 24.44 -10.86 -24.87
N GLN A 136 25.12 -9.78 -24.85
CA GLN A 136 24.59 -8.43 -24.88
C GLN A 136 23.63 -8.17 -26.06
N SER A 137 22.42 -7.65 -25.77
CA SER A 137 21.38 -7.39 -26.78
C SER A 137 21.24 -5.90 -27.16
N GLY A 138 22.16 -5.06 -26.72
CA GLY A 138 22.19 -3.62 -27.00
C GLY A 138 23.00 -2.85 -25.97
N ILE A 139 23.09 -1.54 -26.19
CA ILE A 139 23.81 -0.61 -25.31
C ILE A 139 22.76 0.35 -24.73
N GLY A 140 22.59 0.34 -23.42
CA GLY A 140 21.75 1.32 -22.74
C GLY A 140 22.41 2.71 -22.70
N ARG A 141 21.64 3.70 -22.22
CA ARG A 141 22.12 5.08 -22.03
C ARG A 141 22.54 5.30 -20.57
N VAL A 142 23.50 6.19 -20.33
CA VAL A 142 23.88 6.64 -18.98
C VAL A 142 22.95 7.76 -18.51
N LEU A 143 22.81 7.88 -17.19
CA LEU A 143 22.03 8.98 -16.59
C LEU A 143 22.80 10.30 -16.61
N ARG A 144 24.13 10.24 -16.47
CA ARG A 144 24.99 11.44 -16.45
C ARG A 144 24.73 12.31 -17.66
N GLY A 145 24.54 13.62 -17.43
CA GLY A 145 24.26 14.60 -18.47
C GLY A 145 22.84 14.56 -19.02
N GLN A 146 21.95 13.74 -18.47
CA GLN A 146 20.53 13.74 -18.84
C GLN A 146 19.72 14.69 -17.96
N THR A 147 18.57 15.12 -18.46
CA THR A 147 17.64 15.95 -17.69
C THR A 147 16.60 15.06 -17.01
N LEU A 148 16.50 15.15 -15.70
CA LEU A 148 15.45 14.51 -14.91
C LEU A 148 14.29 15.45 -14.68
N GLY A 149 13.13 15.20 -15.31
CA GLY A 149 11.88 15.88 -15.01
C GLY A 149 11.21 15.26 -13.78
N VAL A 150 10.89 16.08 -12.78
CA VAL A 150 10.19 15.62 -11.56
C VAL A 150 8.83 16.30 -11.51
N TYR A 151 7.75 15.51 -11.68
CA TYR A 151 6.39 15.96 -11.47
C TYR A 151 6.00 15.69 -10.01
N ALA A 152 5.45 16.70 -9.31
CA ALA A 152 5.18 16.68 -7.87
C ALA A 152 6.46 16.71 -7.00
N TYR A 153 7.07 17.88 -6.88
CA TYR A 153 8.27 18.12 -6.09
C TYR A 153 7.98 18.25 -4.58
N GLY A 154 7.38 17.20 -4.01
CA GLY A 154 7.12 17.04 -2.58
C GLY A 154 8.20 16.21 -1.88
N ARG A 155 7.85 15.58 -0.75
CA ARG A 155 8.79 14.78 0.06
C ARG A 155 9.57 13.74 -0.73
N THR A 156 8.91 12.91 -1.52
CA THR A 156 9.55 11.87 -2.34
C THR A 156 10.27 12.48 -3.55
N GLY A 157 9.62 13.40 -4.25
CA GLY A 157 10.20 14.03 -5.46
C GLY A 157 11.48 14.81 -5.17
N SER A 158 11.59 15.47 -4.03
CA SER A 158 12.80 16.20 -3.64
C SER A 158 13.99 15.28 -3.39
N GLU A 159 13.76 14.14 -2.73
CA GLU A 159 14.80 13.13 -2.50
C GLU A 159 15.25 12.45 -3.82
N VAL A 160 14.29 12.09 -4.68
CA VAL A 160 14.61 11.57 -6.01
C VAL A 160 15.43 12.57 -6.83
N ALA A 161 15.08 13.85 -6.78
CA ALA A 161 15.83 14.90 -7.45
C ALA A 161 17.26 15.07 -6.87
N ALA A 162 17.42 14.91 -5.56
CA ALA A 162 18.74 14.94 -4.92
C ALA A 162 19.63 13.81 -5.43
N LEU A 163 19.08 12.59 -5.52
CA LEU A 163 19.78 11.44 -6.09
C LEU A 163 20.05 11.62 -7.58
N GLY A 164 19.10 12.19 -8.33
CA GLY A 164 19.31 12.53 -9.75
C GLY A 164 20.52 13.44 -9.95
N ARG A 165 20.67 14.49 -9.13
CA ARG A 165 21.85 15.36 -9.16
C ARG A 165 23.15 14.62 -8.85
N ALA A 166 23.12 13.62 -7.99
CA ALA A 166 24.30 12.81 -7.67
C ALA A 166 24.79 11.95 -8.85
N PHE A 167 23.93 11.64 -9.80
CA PHE A 167 24.30 10.95 -11.04
C PHE A 167 24.95 11.89 -12.06
N GLY A 168 24.95 13.21 -11.86
CA GLY A 168 25.53 14.21 -12.78
C GLY A 168 24.54 14.64 -13.84
#